data_65f459251fdb1c56b3092cf437018d3b
#
_entry.id   65f459251fdb1c56b3092cf437018d3b
#
_cell.length_a   1.000
_cell.length_b   1.000
_cell.length_c   1.000
_cell.angle_alpha   90.00
_cell.angle_beta   90.00
_cell.angle_gamma   90.00
#
_symmetry.space_group_name_H-M   'P 1'
#
loop_
_entity.id
_entity.type
_entity.pdbx_description
1 polymer ?
#
loop_
_entity_poly.entity_id
_entity_poly.type
_entity_poly.pdbx_seq_one_letter_code
_entity_poly.pdbx_strand_id
1 'polypeptide(L)'
;KKVVISDMDIVNPYFRSREKKGELEDKGIVVYGSSYNNDADIPAIPAEMMGPFIDKKCEYVIDLGGNDVGTIVLGRYKQHFDPNEIDVFMVINTYRPDTYDVDLCIEQMQELEAGIGLKVTGLINNTNLVRETTADDILRGEQIISEVSRKTGVPIRYTAYVEEVVKDMTPEIKAKLSGEVVPLTYYMRASWM
;
A
#
# COMPACT_ATOMS: atom_id res chain seq x y z
N LYS A 1 21.36 0.96 2.81
CA LYS A 1 20.77 0.08 3.83
C LYS A 1 20.18 -1.15 3.14
N LYS A 2 20.08 -2.28 3.86
CA LYS A 2 19.36 -3.46 3.41
C LYS A 2 17.87 -3.13 3.38
N VAL A 3 17.17 -3.52 2.33
CA VAL A 3 15.71 -3.38 2.21
C VAL A 3 15.06 -4.76 2.34
N VAL A 4 14.02 -4.84 3.14
CA VAL A 4 13.24 -6.06 3.35
C VAL A 4 11.78 -5.75 3.04
N ILE A 5 11.14 -6.60 2.27
CA ILE A 5 9.69 -6.54 1.99
C ILE A 5 9.04 -7.79 2.56
N SER A 6 7.94 -7.63 3.29
CA SER A 6 7.09 -8.73 3.72
C SER A 6 5.71 -8.63 3.11
N ASP A 7 5.31 -9.70 2.41
CA ASP A 7 3.97 -9.86 1.88
C ASP A 7 3.08 -10.48 2.96
N MET A 8 2.17 -9.68 3.47
CA MET A 8 1.19 -10.06 4.50
C MET A 8 -0.26 -10.00 4.00
N ASP A 9 -0.48 -9.86 2.69
CA ASP A 9 -1.82 -10.01 2.11
C ASP A 9 -2.21 -11.49 2.08
N ILE A 10 -2.97 -11.91 3.08
CA ILE A 10 -3.36 -13.32 3.28
C ILE A 10 -4.57 -13.70 2.42
N VAL A 11 -5.39 -12.73 2.05
CA VAL A 11 -6.70 -12.97 1.43
C VAL A 11 -6.64 -12.91 -0.09
N ASN A 12 -5.84 -12.02 -0.66
CA ASN A 12 -5.75 -11.89 -2.10
C ASN A 12 -4.72 -12.87 -2.68
N PRO A 13 -5.13 -13.87 -3.50
CA PRO A 13 -4.19 -14.84 -4.08
C PRO A 13 -3.36 -14.28 -5.23
N TYR A 14 -3.71 -13.10 -5.75
CA TYR A 14 -3.10 -12.51 -6.94
C TYR A 14 -2.33 -11.22 -6.62
N PHE A 15 -1.35 -10.88 -7.46
CA PHE A 15 -0.56 -9.64 -7.39
C PHE A 15 0.22 -9.47 -6.09
N ARG A 16 0.82 -10.56 -5.61
CA ARG A 16 1.59 -10.57 -4.37
C ARG A 16 3.05 -10.22 -4.62
N SER A 17 3.64 -9.41 -3.74
CA SER A 17 5.06 -9.04 -3.79
C SER A 17 5.98 -10.27 -3.90
N ARG A 18 5.60 -11.41 -3.29
CA ARG A 18 6.33 -12.68 -3.38
C ARG A 18 6.40 -13.27 -4.78
N GLU A 19 5.45 -12.97 -5.68
CA GLU A 19 5.48 -13.47 -7.09
C GLU A 19 6.65 -12.86 -7.85
N LYS A 20 7.15 -11.71 -7.39
CA LYS A 20 8.31 -11.01 -7.95
C LYS A 20 9.58 -11.17 -7.12
N LYS A 21 9.61 -12.18 -6.25
CA LYS A 21 10.73 -12.43 -5.34
C LYS A 21 12.07 -12.45 -6.07
N GLY A 22 12.21 -13.19 -7.15
CA GLY A 22 13.46 -13.28 -7.91
C GLY A 22 13.91 -11.91 -8.44
N GLU A 23 13.01 -11.15 -9.08
CA GLU A 23 13.32 -9.81 -9.62
C GLU A 23 13.68 -8.80 -8.51
N LEU A 24 13.10 -8.93 -7.33
CA LEU A 24 13.40 -8.07 -6.18
C LEU A 24 14.73 -8.48 -5.53
N GLU A 25 15.00 -9.77 -5.42
CA GLU A 25 16.28 -10.30 -4.89
C GLU A 25 17.45 -9.92 -5.80
N ASP A 26 17.27 -9.93 -7.12
CA ASP A 26 18.28 -9.44 -8.08
C ASP A 26 18.63 -7.96 -7.89
N LYS A 27 17.70 -7.18 -7.32
CA LYS A 27 17.91 -5.77 -6.92
C LYS A 27 18.47 -5.62 -5.50
N GLY A 28 18.77 -6.71 -4.81
CA GLY A 28 19.30 -6.70 -3.44
C GLY A 28 18.23 -6.51 -2.36
N ILE A 29 16.94 -6.68 -2.70
CA ILE A 29 15.81 -6.61 -1.78
C ILE A 29 15.51 -8.01 -1.26
N VAL A 30 15.38 -8.17 0.05
CA VAL A 30 14.99 -9.44 0.66
C VAL A 30 13.47 -9.51 0.74
N VAL A 31 12.88 -10.60 0.24
CA VAL A 31 11.42 -10.78 0.23
C VAL A 31 11.02 -11.93 1.14
N TYR A 32 10.23 -11.62 2.15
CA TYR A 32 9.55 -12.60 2.99
C TYR A 32 8.09 -12.70 2.56
N GLY A 33 7.59 -13.91 2.42
CA GLY A 33 6.18 -14.19 2.12
C GLY A 33 5.69 -15.32 2.99
N SER A 34 4.43 -15.29 3.42
CA SER A 34 3.85 -16.46 4.07
C SER A 34 3.74 -17.59 3.03
N SER A 35 4.51 -18.65 3.22
CA SER A 35 4.30 -19.90 2.50
C SER A 35 3.09 -20.58 3.11
N TYR A 36 1.92 -20.42 2.48
CA TYR A 36 0.80 -21.31 2.75
C TYR A 36 1.14 -22.66 2.16
N ASN A 37 1.59 -23.57 2.98
CA ASN A 37 1.33 -24.99 2.76
C ASN A 37 -0.13 -25.20 3.16
N ASN A 38 -0.92 -25.80 2.29
CA ASN A 38 -2.38 -25.95 2.35
C ASN A 38 -2.94 -26.67 3.60
N ASP A 39 -2.15 -26.91 4.63
CA ASP A 39 -2.50 -27.76 5.76
C ASP A 39 -2.61 -27.04 7.12
N ALA A 40 -2.53 -25.71 7.17
CA ALA A 40 -2.64 -24.97 8.43
C ALA A 40 -3.80 -23.99 8.41
N ASP A 41 -4.82 -24.26 9.21
CA ASP A 41 -6.03 -23.43 9.41
C ASP A 41 -5.79 -22.08 10.11
N ILE A 42 -4.56 -21.73 10.46
CA ILE A 42 -4.24 -20.50 11.16
C ILE A 42 -3.12 -19.76 10.40
N PRO A 43 -3.37 -18.54 9.92
CA PRO A 43 -2.34 -17.69 9.32
C PRO A 43 -1.32 -17.30 10.40
N ALA A 44 -0.19 -18.01 10.43
CA ALA A 44 0.93 -17.63 11.28
C ALA A 44 1.93 -16.81 10.47
N ILE A 45 2.34 -15.66 11.02
CA ILE A 45 3.45 -14.90 10.45
C ILE A 45 4.73 -15.72 10.65
N PRO A 46 5.48 -16.02 9.59
CA PRO A 46 6.78 -16.69 9.73
C PRO A 46 7.72 -15.93 10.66
N ALA A 47 8.48 -16.65 11.46
CA ALA A 47 9.41 -16.05 12.42
C ALA A 47 10.43 -15.11 11.74
N GLU A 48 10.77 -15.37 10.48
CA GLU A 48 11.67 -14.55 9.67
C GLU A 48 11.13 -13.13 9.45
N MET A 49 9.79 -12.96 9.39
CA MET A 49 9.15 -11.65 9.26
C MET A 49 9.30 -10.79 10.51
N MET A 50 9.61 -11.40 11.66
CA MET A 50 9.85 -10.68 12.91
C MET A 50 11.28 -10.12 13.01
N GLY A 51 12.23 -10.71 12.28
CA GLY A 51 13.62 -10.29 12.30
C GLY A 51 13.82 -8.79 12.09
N PRO A 52 13.22 -8.17 11.07
CA PRO A 52 13.35 -6.74 10.79
C PRO A 52 12.83 -5.81 11.90
N PHE A 53 11.83 -6.23 12.67
CA PHE A 53 11.33 -5.44 13.83
C PHE A 53 12.34 -5.42 14.97
N ILE A 54 13.19 -6.43 15.08
CA ILE A 54 14.22 -6.56 16.09
C ILE A 54 15.54 -5.97 15.61
N ASP A 55 15.92 -6.25 14.35
CA ASP A 55 17.13 -5.74 13.71
C ASP A 55 16.84 -4.47 12.92
N LYS A 56 16.93 -3.33 13.60
CA LYS A 56 16.70 -1.98 13.03
C LYS A 56 17.74 -1.52 11.98
N LYS A 57 18.58 -2.43 11.46
CA LYS A 57 19.60 -2.11 10.44
C LYS A 57 19.08 -2.17 8.99
N CYS A 58 17.80 -2.45 8.80
CA CYS A 58 17.17 -2.50 7.48
C CYS A 58 16.03 -1.48 7.37
N GLU A 59 15.70 -1.08 6.14
CA GLU A 59 14.41 -0.47 5.81
C GLU A 59 13.42 -1.63 5.62
N TYR A 60 12.30 -1.57 6.33
CA TYR A 60 11.31 -2.64 6.30
C TYR A 60 9.98 -2.15 5.73
N VAL A 61 9.51 -2.79 4.67
CA VAL A 61 8.23 -2.51 4.03
C VAL A 61 7.31 -3.71 4.24
N ILE A 62 6.11 -3.45 4.75
CA ILE A 62 5.07 -4.47 4.92
C ILE A 62 3.97 -4.18 3.89
N ASP A 63 3.76 -5.13 2.99
CA ASP A 63 2.66 -5.14 2.04
C ASP A 63 1.46 -5.82 2.71
N LEU A 64 0.50 -5.00 3.12
CA LEU A 64 -0.66 -5.43 3.91
C LEU A 64 -1.92 -5.34 3.07
N GLY A 65 -2.70 -6.41 3.04
CA GLY A 65 -4.02 -6.38 2.43
C GLY A 65 -4.95 -5.41 3.17
N GLY A 66 -5.73 -4.64 2.41
CA GLY A 66 -6.65 -3.63 2.92
C GLY A 66 -7.92 -4.21 3.58
N ASN A 67 -7.88 -5.45 4.08
CA ASN A 67 -8.99 -6.12 4.72
C ASN A 67 -8.69 -6.45 6.20
N ASP A 68 -9.74 -6.77 6.95
CA ASP A 68 -9.70 -7.00 8.40
C ASP A 68 -8.72 -8.10 8.81
N VAL A 69 -8.55 -9.15 7.99
CA VAL A 69 -7.75 -10.32 8.37
C VAL A 69 -6.27 -9.97 8.46
N GLY A 70 -5.74 -9.25 7.46
CA GLY A 70 -4.33 -8.83 7.43
C GLY A 70 -4.01 -7.85 8.56
N THR A 71 -4.90 -6.88 8.79
CA THR A 71 -4.74 -5.86 9.84
C THR A 71 -4.76 -6.48 11.25
N ILE A 72 -5.67 -7.43 11.53
CA ILE A 72 -5.74 -8.12 12.81
C ILE A 72 -4.48 -8.96 13.07
N VAL A 73 -3.97 -9.64 12.03
CA VAL A 73 -2.74 -10.43 12.15
C VAL A 73 -1.54 -9.53 12.48
N LEU A 74 -1.39 -8.41 11.80
CA LEU A 74 -0.33 -7.44 12.10
C LEU A 74 -0.51 -6.81 13.48
N GLY A 75 -1.74 -6.51 13.87
CA GLY A 75 -2.07 -5.93 15.18
C GLY A 75 -1.64 -6.78 16.38
N ARG A 76 -1.50 -8.11 16.22
CA ARG A 76 -0.93 -8.99 17.27
C ARG A 76 0.53 -8.68 17.61
N TYR A 77 1.23 -8.00 16.73
CA TYR A 77 2.64 -7.64 16.88
C TYR A 77 2.86 -6.18 17.25
N LYS A 78 1.78 -5.45 17.57
CA LYS A 78 1.81 -4.02 17.91
C LYS A 78 2.81 -3.65 19.01
N GLN A 79 3.11 -4.56 19.94
CA GLN A 79 4.11 -4.35 20.99
C GLN A 79 5.55 -4.17 20.46
N HIS A 80 5.79 -4.54 19.20
CA HIS A 80 7.09 -4.38 18.54
C HIS A 80 7.16 -3.09 17.72
N PHE A 81 6.05 -2.34 17.63
CA PHE A 81 5.97 -1.11 16.85
C PHE A 81 6.30 0.10 17.73
N ASP A 82 7.26 0.88 17.27
CA ASP A 82 7.45 2.24 17.78
C ASP A 82 6.73 3.22 16.85
N PRO A 83 5.65 3.87 17.30
CA PRO A 83 4.88 4.80 16.45
C PRO A 83 5.71 5.97 15.90
N ASN A 84 6.86 6.26 16.48
CA ASN A 84 7.75 7.32 16.01
C ASN A 84 8.72 6.86 14.90
N GLU A 85 8.83 5.56 14.68
CA GLU A 85 9.75 4.96 13.69
C GLU A 85 8.99 4.29 12.53
N ILE A 86 7.65 4.34 12.51
CA ILE A 86 6.82 3.65 11.53
C ILE A 86 5.92 4.66 10.82
N ASP A 87 5.95 4.60 9.50
CA ASP A 87 4.93 5.21 8.65
C ASP A 87 3.87 4.17 8.28
N VAL A 88 2.61 4.55 8.37
CA VAL A 88 1.47 3.76 7.92
C VAL A 88 0.79 4.50 6.78
N PHE A 89 0.92 3.98 5.57
CA PHE A 89 0.31 4.57 4.38
C PHE A 89 -0.98 3.85 4.01
N MET A 90 -2.07 4.62 3.88
CA MET A 90 -3.31 4.14 3.27
C MET A 90 -3.29 4.42 1.77
N VAL A 91 -3.35 3.35 0.98
CA VAL A 91 -3.40 3.43 -0.49
C VAL A 91 -4.85 3.46 -0.94
N ILE A 92 -5.26 4.54 -1.60
CA ILE A 92 -6.66 4.80 -1.97
C ILE A 92 -6.82 4.77 -3.49
N ASN A 93 -7.76 3.95 -3.96
CA ASN A 93 -8.28 4.03 -5.32
C ASN A 93 -9.78 4.40 -5.26
N THR A 94 -10.14 5.60 -5.67
CA THR A 94 -11.51 6.13 -5.58
C THR A 94 -12.50 5.48 -6.55
N TYR A 95 -12.08 4.49 -7.33
CA TYR A 95 -12.95 3.62 -8.13
C TYR A 95 -13.27 2.29 -7.44
N ARG A 96 -12.82 2.10 -6.19
CA ARG A 96 -13.19 0.95 -5.37
C ARG A 96 -14.47 1.25 -4.57
N PRO A 97 -15.36 0.28 -4.40
CA PRO A 97 -16.60 0.47 -3.64
C PRO A 97 -16.38 1.00 -2.22
N ASP A 98 -15.30 0.58 -1.57
CA ASP A 98 -15.00 0.91 -0.18
C ASP A 98 -14.32 2.27 -0.01
N THR A 99 -13.94 2.94 -1.11
CA THR A 99 -13.18 4.20 -1.08
C THR A 99 -13.61 5.19 -2.16
N TYR A 100 -14.86 5.08 -2.69
CA TYR A 100 -15.31 5.93 -3.80
C TYR A 100 -15.68 7.36 -3.38
N ASP A 101 -15.88 7.60 -2.09
CA ASP A 101 -16.16 8.93 -1.55
C ASP A 101 -15.38 9.20 -0.25
N VAL A 102 -15.52 10.43 0.24
CA VAL A 102 -14.77 10.92 1.40
C VAL A 102 -15.12 10.18 2.69
N ASP A 103 -16.39 9.92 2.91
CA ASP A 103 -16.86 9.34 4.18
C ASP A 103 -16.47 7.86 4.27
N LEU A 104 -16.59 7.13 3.16
CA LEU A 104 -16.10 5.74 3.07
C LEU A 104 -14.57 5.64 3.22
N CYS A 105 -13.82 6.56 2.63
CA CYS A 105 -12.37 6.60 2.86
C CYS A 105 -12.02 6.78 4.33
N ILE A 106 -12.77 7.63 5.06
CA ILE A 106 -12.54 7.87 6.48
C ILE A 106 -12.95 6.64 7.30
N GLU A 107 -14.08 6.00 6.98
CA GLU A 107 -14.54 4.78 7.63
C GLU A 107 -13.51 3.66 7.47
N GLN A 108 -13.08 3.39 6.23
CA GLN A 108 -12.03 2.41 5.93
C GLN A 108 -10.72 2.70 6.67
N MET A 109 -10.31 3.98 6.75
CA MET A 109 -9.12 4.38 7.50
C MET A 109 -9.26 4.05 8.99
N GLN A 110 -10.43 4.31 9.59
CA GLN A 110 -10.68 4.02 11.00
C GLN A 110 -10.67 2.51 11.28
N GLU A 111 -11.22 1.71 10.38
CA GLU A 111 -11.19 0.24 10.48
C GLU A 111 -9.75 -0.30 10.41
N LEU A 112 -8.95 0.18 9.46
CA LEU A 112 -7.53 -0.18 9.35
C LEU A 112 -6.75 0.20 10.61
N GLU A 113 -6.92 1.41 11.12
CA GLU A 113 -6.29 1.88 12.36
C GLU A 113 -6.68 1.03 13.57
N ALA A 114 -7.96 0.67 13.68
CA ALA A 114 -8.46 -0.17 14.76
C ALA A 114 -7.86 -1.59 14.68
N GLY A 115 -7.75 -2.16 13.47
CA GLY A 115 -7.18 -3.49 13.25
C GLY A 115 -5.68 -3.56 13.57
N ILE A 116 -4.90 -2.60 13.06
CA ILE A 116 -3.43 -2.57 13.22
C ILE A 116 -3.05 -2.07 14.62
N GLY A 117 -3.83 -1.17 15.21
CA GLY A 117 -3.51 -0.48 16.46
C GLY A 117 -2.51 0.66 16.29
N LEU A 118 -2.34 1.18 15.07
CA LEU A 118 -1.50 2.33 14.70
C LEU A 118 -2.34 3.35 13.92
N LYS A 119 -1.89 4.60 13.93
CA LYS A 119 -2.51 5.65 13.13
C LYS A 119 -1.94 5.69 11.70
N VAL A 120 -2.80 5.99 10.74
CA VAL A 120 -2.38 6.31 9.37
C VAL A 120 -1.60 7.63 9.40
N THR A 121 -0.38 7.62 8.85
CA THR A 121 0.54 8.76 8.83
C THR A 121 0.61 9.44 7.47
N GLY A 122 0.05 8.81 6.44
CA GLY A 122 0.02 9.37 5.10
C GLY A 122 -0.97 8.68 4.18
N LEU A 123 -1.50 9.44 3.23
CA LEU A 123 -2.38 8.95 2.17
C LEU A 123 -1.61 8.82 0.86
N ILE A 124 -1.96 7.82 0.08
CA ILE A 124 -1.43 7.63 -1.28
C ILE A 124 -2.60 7.64 -2.24
N ASN A 125 -2.62 8.60 -3.16
CA ASN A 125 -3.55 8.58 -4.28
C ASN A 125 -3.07 7.56 -5.32
N ASN A 126 -3.76 6.45 -5.40
CA ASN A 126 -3.56 5.39 -6.40
C ASN A 126 -4.85 5.18 -7.24
N THR A 127 -5.58 6.27 -7.48
CA THR A 127 -6.81 6.23 -8.27
C THR A 127 -6.53 5.81 -9.70
N ASN A 128 -7.11 4.70 -10.12
CA ASN A 128 -6.87 4.15 -11.44
C ASN A 128 -8.00 3.23 -11.93
N LEU A 129 -8.13 3.15 -13.24
CA LEU A 129 -8.96 2.21 -14.01
C LEU A 129 -8.06 1.27 -14.84
N VAL A 130 -6.89 0.96 -14.32
CA VAL A 130 -5.89 0.13 -14.98
C VAL A 130 -5.46 0.76 -16.32
N ARG A 131 -5.74 0.12 -17.46
CA ARG A 131 -5.35 0.59 -18.80
C ARG A 131 -6.18 1.76 -19.34
N GLU A 132 -7.34 1.99 -18.75
CA GLU A 132 -8.26 3.07 -19.13
C GLU A 132 -8.05 4.35 -18.31
N THR A 133 -7.04 4.34 -17.42
CA THR A 133 -6.74 5.48 -16.55
C THR A 133 -6.29 6.69 -17.35
N THR A 134 -6.90 7.83 -17.07
CA THR A 134 -6.54 9.14 -17.60
C THR A 134 -6.01 10.06 -16.50
N ALA A 135 -5.41 11.18 -16.87
CA ALA A 135 -5.01 12.20 -15.90
C ALA A 135 -6.21 12.80 -15.15
N ASP A 136 -7.38 12.89 -15.79
CA ASP A 136 -8.61 13.38 -15.17
C ASP A 136 -9.10 12.44 -14.05
N ASP A 137 -8.92 11.13 -14.21
CA ASP A 137 -9.23 10.16 -13.16
C ASP A 137 -8.38 10.39 -11.91
N ILE A 138 -7.09 10.65 -12.10
CA ILE A 138 -6.16 10.95 -11.01
C ILE A 138 -6.51 12.27 -10.33
N LEU A 139 -6.87 13.30 -11.10
CA LEU A 139 -7.33 14.58 -10.57
C LEU A 139 -8.64 14.46 -9.80
N ARG A 140 -9.56 13.59 -10.24
CA ARG A 140 -10.77 13.25 -9.48
C ARG A 140 -10.42 12.61 -8.15
N GLY A 141 -9.50 11.65 -8.16
CA GLY A 141 -8.99 11.03 -6.94
C GLY A 141 -8.37 12.05 -5.99
N GLU A 142 -7.59 12.98 -6.54
CA GLU A 142 -6.98 14.07 -5.78
C GLU A 142 -8.02 14.92 -5.05
N GLN A 143 -9.15 15.25 -5.69
CA GLN A 143 -10.22 16.05 -5.06
C GLN A 143 -10.81 15.34 -3.83
N ILE A 144 -11.11 14.04 -3.96
CA ILE A 144 -11.68 13.23 -2.86
C ILE A 144 -10.65 13.10 -1.73
N ILE A 145 -9.42 12.72 -2.06
CA ILE A 145 -8.38 12.43 -1.07
C ILE A 145 -7.90 13.71 -0.37
N SER A 146 -7.89 14.84 -1.07
CA SER A 146 -7.61 16.15 -0.46
C SER A 146 -8.66 16.52 0.60
N GLU A 147 -9.92 16.18 0.37
CA GLU A 147 -10.97 16.41 1.36
C GLU A 147 -10.85 15.42 2.55
N VAL A 148 -10.45 14.17 2.30
CA VAL A 148 -10.09 13.22 3.37
C VAL A 148 -8.94 13.78 4.21
N SER A 149 -7.87 14.23 3.54
CA SER A 149 -6.71 14.85 4.20
C SER A 149 -7.11 16.06 5.06
N ARG A 150 -7.96 16.93 4.52
CA ARG A 150 -8.46 18.10 5.24
C ARG A 150 -9.27 17.75 6.49
N LYS A 151 -10.15 16.72 6.40
CA LYS A 151 -11.01 16.28 7.50
C LYS A 151 -10.23 15.53 8.60
N THR A 152 -9.23 14.74 8.21
CA THR A 152 -8.50 13.88 9.13
C THR A 152 -7.18 14.46 9.64
N GLY A 153 -6.64 15.46 8.94
CA GLY A 153 -5.31 16.01 9.19
C GLY A 153 -4.16 15.13 8.68
N VAL A 154 -4.47 13.99 8.04
CA VAL A 154 -3.45 13.08 7.48
C VAL A 154 -2.99 13.60 6.11
N PRO A 155 -1.68 13.85 5.89
CA PRO A 155 -1.19 14.42 4.64
C PRO A 155 -1.22 13.41 3.49
N ILE A 156 -1.45 13.90 2.26
CA ILE A 156 -1.18 13.13 1.05
C ILE A 156 0.34 13.11 0.85
N ARG A 157 0.94 11.92 0.86
CA ARG A 157 2.38 11.73 0.70
C ARG A 157 2.77 11.49 -0.75
N TYR A 158 1.98 10.69 -1.45
CA TYR A 158 2.28 10.28 -2.82
C TYR A 158 1.03 10.29 -3.68
N THR A 159 1.22 10.60 -4.97
CA THR A 159 0.25 10.32 -6.03
C THR A 159 0.93 9.45 -7.07
N ALA A 160 0.41 8.22 -7.26
CA ALA A 160 0.96 7.24 -8.16
C ALA A 160 0.19 7.19 -9.48
N TYR A 161 0.89 6.97 -10.60
CA TYR A 161 0.29 6.73 -11.91
C TYR A 161 1.18 5.84 -12.76
N VAL A 162 0.60 5.08 -13.68
CA VAL A 162 1.39 4.26 -14.61
C VAL A 162 1.74 5.10 -15.83
N GLU A 163 3.04 5.39 -16.00
CA GLU A 163 3.55 6.30 -17.03
C GLU A 163 3.25 5.81 -18.45
N GLU A 164 3.25 4.50 -18.66
CA GLU A 164 2.95 3.88 -19.96
C GLU A 164 1.47 4.06 -20.37
N VAL A 165 0.58 4.29 -19.41
CA VAL A 165 -0.87 4.44 -19.60
C VAL A 165 -1.28 5.90 -19.65
N VAL A 166 -0.91 6.68 -18.65
CA VAL A 166 -1.34 8.08 -18.50
C VAL A 166 -0.36 8.99 -19.25
N LYS A 167 -0.53 9.06 -20.58
CA LYS A 167 0.35 9.83 -21.49
C LYS A 167 0.15 11.34 -21.39
N ASP A 168 -0.98 11.78 -20.90
CA ASP A 168 -1.39 13.18 -20.75
C ASP A 168 -1.02 13.80 -19.39
N MET A 169 -0.18 13.12 -18.59
CA MET A 169 0.31 13.63 -17.30
C MET A 169 1.34 14.74 -17.50
N THR A 170 0.86 15.93 -17.83
CA THR A 170 1.70 17.11 -18.09
C THR A 170 2.25 17.74 -16.79
N PRO A 171 3.28 18.59 -16.86
CA PRO A 171 3.78 19.33 -15.70
C PRO A 171 2.70 20.18 -14.99
N GLU A 172 1.77 20.75 -15.75
CA GLU A 172 0.67 21.56 -15.25
C GLU A 172 -0.34 20.71 -14.45
N ILE A 173 -0.54 19.45 -14.86
CA ILE A 173 -1.39 18.50 -14.13
C ILE A 173 -0.67 18.06 -12.87
N LYS A 174 0.62 17.69 -12.96
CA LYS A 174 1.42 17.30 -11.79
C LYS A 174 1.45 18.38 -10.72
N ALA A 175 1.48 19.65 -11.13
CA ALA A 175 1.47 20.80 -10.21
C ALA A 175 0.15 20.97 -9.43
N LYS A 176 -0.93 20.28 -9.83
CA LYS A 176 -2.22 20.26 -9.13
C LYS A 176 -2.36 19.12 -8.13
N LEU A 177 -1.42 18.21 -8.12
CA LEU A 177 -1.42 17.03 -7.25
C LEU A 177 -0.65 17.33 -5.96
N SER A 178 -1.11 16.75 -4.87
CA SER A 178 -0.46 16.85 -3.57
C SER A 178 0.56 15.72 -3.38
N GLY A 179 1.55 15.96 -2.53
CA GLY A 179 2.60 15.00 -2.26
C GLY A 179 3.58 14.84 -3.44
N GLU A 180 4.37 13.78 -3.38
CA GLU A 180 5.31 13.40 -4.43
C GLU A 180 4.58 12.63 -5.53
N VAL A 181 4.78 13.03 -6.78
CA VAL A 181 4.18 12.35 -7.94
C VAL A 181 5.11 11.24 -8.42
N VAL A 182 4.68 9.99 -8.29
CA VAL A 182 5.48 8.79 -8.52
C VAL A 182 5.03 8.09 -9.81
N PRO A 183 5.84 8.12 -10.88
CA PRO A 183 5.58 7.30 -12.05
C PRO A 183 5.85 5.82 -11.74
N LEU A 184 4.91 4.97 -12.09
CA LEU A 184 5.01 3.52 -11.95
C LEU A 184 5.10 2.85 -13.31
N THR A 185 5.62 1.62 -13.29
CA THR A 185 5.56 0.66 -14.40
C THR A 185 4.78 -0.56 -13.96
N TYR A 186 4.24 -1.34 -14.91
CA TYR A 186 3.59 -2.60 -14.57
C TYR A 186 4.61 -3.66 -14.23
N TYR A 187 4.60 -4.14 -12.98
CA TYR A 187 5.43 -5.26 -12.52
C TYR A 187 4.66 -6.58 -12.47
N MET A 188 3.38 -6.55 -12.15
CA MET A 188 2.61 -7.74 -11.77
C MET A 188 1.67 -8.22 -12.86
N ARG A 189 1.39 -7.41 -13.89
CA ARG A 189 0.47 -7.79 -14.95
C ARG A 189 1.22 -8.25 -16.19
N ALA A 190 0.80 -9.37 -16.75
CA ALA A 190 1.25 -9.79 -18.06
C ALA A 190 0.73 -8.81 -19.15
N SER A 191 1.49 -8.65 -20.23
CA SER A 191 1.19 -7.69 -21.31
C SER A 191 -0.18 -7.90 -22.00
N TRP A 192 -0.81 -9.06 -21.80
CA TRP A 192 -2.11 -9.43 -22.37
C TRP A 192 -3.30 -9.22 -21.41
N MET A 193 -3.07 -8.86 -20.16
CA MET A 193 -4.09 -8.42 -19.21
C MET A 193 -4.23 -6.88 -19.31
#